data_832e1b60e3cad0126c72ffad81786bac
#
_entry.id   832e1b60e3cad0126c72ffad81786bac
#
_cell.length_a   1.000
_cell.length_b   1.000
_cell.length_c   1.000
_cell.angle_alpha   90.00
_cell.angle_beta   90.00
_cell.angle_gamma   90.00
#
_symmetry.space_group_name_H-M   'P 1'
#
loop_
_entity.id
_entity.type
_entity.pdbx_description
1 polymer ?
#
loop_
_entity_poly.entity_id
_entity_poly.type
_entity_poly.pdbx_seq_one_letter_code
_entity_poly.pdbx_strand_id
1 'polypeptide(L)'
;MALVYAGRYDDAVKLIRKDNPFPTVCALICEHPCEEKCRRNIIDNSVNIRGIKRFAVDNCSGEVPVPKRMDDTGKHIAVIGGGPSGLSAAYYLSIMGHKVTVFEKRSQLGGMLRYGIPSYRLPRERLQWDIDAILSTGIEYKTDYDVDSEEAIKEINENYDAMYISVGSHNHKNLGIPGEYAKGVIPAVEMLRGIGDDAMPDFNGKSVVVIGGGNVAMDVAITA
;
A
#
# COMPACT_ATOMS: atom_id res chain seq x y z
N MET A 1 -21.47 9.45 1.29
CA MET A 1 -22.47 9.45 2.38
C MET A 1 -23.86 9.00 1.89
N ALA A 2 -24.46 9.63 0.88
CA ALA A 2 -25.80 9.25 0.41
C ALA A 2 -25.94 7.77 0.04
N LEU A 3 -24.97 7.20 -0.67
CA LEU A 3 -24.97 5.77 -1.03
C LEU A 3 -24.89 4.86 0.19
N VAL A 4 -24.06 5.20 1.18
CA VAL A 4 -23.95 4.43 2.43
C VAL A 4 -25.25 4.50 3.22
N TYR A 5 -25.87 5.68 3.31
CA TYR A 5 -27.16 5.85 3.96
C TYR A 5 -28.28 5.03 3.28
N ALA A 6 -28.22 4.91 1.96
CA ALA A 6 -29.16 4.10 1.17
C ALA A 6 -28.84 2.59 1.17
N GLY A 7 -27.84 2.11 1.91
CA GLY A 7 -27.41 0.71 1.93
C GLY A 7 -26.71 0.23 0.66
N ARG A 8 -26.31 1.15 -0.24
CA ARG A 8 -25.66 0.86 -1.53
C ARG A 8 -24.13 0.87 -1.38
N TYR A 9 -23.60 -0.10 -0.63
CA TYR A 9 -22.19 -0.13 -0.24
C TYR A 9 -21.27 -0.40 -1.42
N ASP A 10 -21.62 -1.30 -2.35
CA ASP A 10 -20.85 -1.58 -3.57
C ASP A 10 -20.70 -0.33 -4.44
N ASP A 11 -21.80 0.40 -4.63
CA ASP A 11 -21.76 1.66 -5.37
C ASP A 11 -20.90 2.71 -4.67
N ALA A 12 -20.93 2.75 -3.34
CA ALA A 12 -20.09 3.65 -2.55
C ALA A 12 -18.59 3.31 -2.73
N VAL A 13 -18.22 2.03 -2.65
CA VAL A 13 -16.84 1.58 -2.87
C VAL A 13 -16.41 1.82 -4.32
N LYS A 14 -17.27 1.55 -5.30
CA LYS A 14 -17.01 1.84 -6.71
C LYS A 14 -16.77 3.33 -6.95
N LEU A 15 -17.54 4.19 -6.29
CA LEU A 15 -17.35 5.65 -6.38
C LEU A 15 -16.02 6.07 -5.75
N ILE A 16 -15.66 5.51 -4.60
CA ILE A 16 -14.38 5.78 -3.93
C ILE A 16 -13.20 5.36 -4.83
N ARG A 17 -13.30 4.23 -5.52
CA ARG A 17 -12.24 3.71 -6.39
C ARG A 17 -11.97 4.53 -7.65
N LYS A 18 -12.81 5.49 -7.99
CA LYS A 18 -12.49 6.48 -9.04
C LYS A 18 -11.26 7.31 -8.68
N ASP A 19 -11.12 7.66 -7.39
CA ASP A 19 -10.08 8.57 -6.90
C ASP A 19 -9.12 7.91 -5.91
N ASN A 20 -9.39 6.67 -5.49
CA ASN A 20 -8.60 5.95 -4.51
C ASN A 20 -8.65 4.43 -4.77
N PRO A 21 -7.58 3.83 -5.34
CA PRO A 21 -7.52 2.41 -5.62
C PRO A 21 -7.39 1.54 -4.37
N PHE A 22 -7.05 2.13 -3.20
CA PHE A 22 -6.89 1.47 -1.91
C PHE A 22 -7.94 1.88 -0.87
N PRO A 23 -9.26 1.73 -1.14
CA PRO A 23 -10.30 2.17 -0.20
C PRO A 23 -10.23 1.43 1.14
N THR A 24 -9.92 0.14 1.14
CA THR A 24 -9.84 -0.70 2.34
C THR A 24 -8.61 -0.34 3.18
N VAL A 25 -7.44 -0.21 2.56
CA VAL A 25 -6.22 0.25 3.24
C VAL A 25 -6.44 1.60 3.89
N CYS A 26 -6.97 2.59 3.15
CA CYS A 26 -7.25 3.92 3.70
C CYS A 26 -8.32 3.90 4.80
N ALA A 27 -9.30 3.01 4.73
CA ALA A 27 -10.30 2.85 5.77
C ALA A 27 -9.70 2.35 7.09
N LEU A 28 -8.64 1.52 7.01
CA LEU A 28 -8.00 0.90 8.17
C LEU A 28 -6.91 1.77 8.81
N ILE A 29 -6.02 2.35 8.01
CA ILE A 29 -4.76 2.94 8.51
C ILE A 29 -4.58 4.43 8.23
N CYS A 30 -5.49 5.09 7.54
CA CYS A 30 -5.35 6.52 7.21
C CYS A 30 -5.45 7.38 8.47
N GLU A 31 -4.55 8.36 8.61
CA GLU A 31 -4.56 9.37 9.67
C GLU A 31 -5.69 10.41 9.53
N HIS A 32 -6.53 10.28 8.51
CA HIS A 32 -7.73 11.07 8.21
C HIS A 32 -7.60 12.61 8.34
N PRO A 33 -6.59 13.26 7.75
CA PRO A 33 -6.43 14.72 7.81
C PRO A 33 -7.63 15.49 7.19
N CYS A 34 -8.44 14.83 6.38
CA CYS A 34 -9.70 15.37 5.87
C CYS A 34 -10.73 15.68 6.96
N GLU A 35 -10.68 14.97 8.08
CA GLU A 35 -11.55 15.19 9.24
C GLU A 35 -11.10 16.41 10.03
N GLU A 36 -9.80 16.62 10.20
CA GLU A 36 -9.24 17.81 10.86
C GLU A 36 -9.61 19.10 10.11
N LYS A 37 -9.64 19.03 8.77
CA LYS A 37 -10.00 20.17 7.89
C LYS A 37 -11.47 20.20 7.48
N CYS A 38 -12.31 19.39 8.12
CA CYS A 38 -13.71 19.36 7.82
C CYS A 38 -14.37 20.69 8.22
N ARG A 39 -15.10 21.33 7.27
CA ARG A 39 -15.78 22.61 7.53
C ARG A 39 -16.84 22.49 8.63
N ARG A 40 -17.35 21.30 8.90
CA ARG A 40 -18.30 21.09 9.98
C ARG A 40 -17.68 21.35 11.37
N ASN A 41 -16.37 21.25 11.53
CA ASN A 41 -15.67 21.65 12.76
C ASN A 41 -15.93 23.10 13.19
N ILE A 42 -16.45 23.96 12.29
CA ILE A 42 -16.83 25.33 12.61
C ILE A 42 -18.14 25.38 13.42
N ILE A 43 -18.98 24.33 13.30
CA ILE A 43 -20.32 24.28 13.89
C ILE A 43 -20.34 23.32 15.09
N ASP A 44 -19.84 22.11 14.89
CA ASP A 44 -19.81 21.05 15.91
C ASP A 44 -18.58 20.12 15.72
N ASN A 45 -18.76 18.84 15.40
CA ASN A 45 -17.68 17.89 15.15
C ASN A 45 -17.55 17.56 13.66
N SER A 46 -16.35 17.16 13.24
CA SER A 46 -16.12 16.67 11.88
C SER A 46 -17.04 15.51 11.51
N VAL A 47 -17.32 15.39 10.22
CA VAL A 47 -17.91 14.16 9.68
C VAL A 47 -16.89 13.02 9.84
N ASN A 48 -17.29 11.89 10.40
CA ASN A 48 -16.46 10.69 10.52
C ASN A 48 -16.26 10.03 9.14
N ILE A 49 -15.40 10.65 8.31
CA ILE A 49 -15.23 10.28 6.90
C ILE A 49 -14.56 8.90 6.81
N ARG A 50 -13.54 8.66 7.64
CA ARG A 50 -12.85 7.35 7.68
C ARG A 50 -13.78 6.25 8.17
N GLY A 51 -14.55 6.50 9.22
CA GLY A 51 -15.54 5.55 9.75
C GLY A 51 -16.62 5.19 8.72
N ILE A 52 -17.15 6.17 7.98
CA ILE A 52 -18.13 5.92 6.91
C ILE A 52 -17.48 5.10 5.77
N LYS A 53 -16.26 5.42 5.37
CA LYS A 53 -15.49 4.63 4.39
C LYS A 53 -15.27 3.20 4.88
N ARG A 54 -14.87 3.04 6.15
CA ARG A 54 -14.68 1.73 6.80
C ARG A 54 -15.97 0.92 6.76
N PHE A 55 -17.08 1.52 7.14
CA PHE A 55 -18.38 0.86 7.12
C PHE A 55 -18.77 0.41 5.71
N ALA A 56 -18.51 1.24 4.69
CA ALA A 56 -18.80 0.89 3.30
C ALA A 56 -17.98 -0.34 2.84
N VAL A 57 -16.67 -0.37 3.10
CA VAL A 57 -15.81 -1.48 2.68
C VAL A 57 -16.03 -2.76 3.50
N ASP A 58 -16.50 -2.66 4.73
CA ASP A 58 -16.82 -3.81 5.58
C ASP A 58 -18.16 -4.46 5.22
N ASN A 59 -19.07 -3.73 4.57
CA ASN A 59 -20.39 -4.20 4.15
C ASN A 59 -20.54 -4.34 2.62
N CYS A 60 -19.46 -4.14 1.86
CA CYS A 60 -19.42 -4.37 0.42
C CYS A 60 -19.54 -5.87 0.13
N SER A 61 -20.26 -6.22 -0.94
CA SER A 61 -20.35 -7.61 -1.43
C SER A 61 -18.98 -8.09 -1.94
N GLY A 62 -18.82 -9.41 -2.12
CA GLY A 62 -17.54 -10.02 -2.50
C GLY A 62 -17.06 -9.70 -3.92
N GLU A 63 -17.89 -9.08 -4.76
CA GLU A 63 -17.45 -8.59 -6.07
C GLU A 63 -16.69 -7.28 -5.92
N VAL A 64 -15.59 -7.17 -6.66
CA VAL A 64 -14.68 -6.03 -6.60
C VAL A 64 -15.13 -4.95 -7.60
N PRO A 65 -15.82 -3.88 -7.16
CA PRO A 65 -16.28 -2.85 -8.07
C PRO A 65 -15.13 -1.94 -8.51
N VAL A 66 -14.72 -2.07 -9.78
CA VAL A 66 -13.73 -1.19 -10.41
C VAL A 66 -14.39 -0.37 -11.55
N PRO A 67 -13.85 0.81 -11.90
CA PRO A 67 -14.28 1.55 -13.08
C PRO A 67 -14.03 0.75 -14.36
N LYS A 68 -14.84 1.02 -15.40
CA LYS A 68 -14.63 0.42 -16.72
C LYS A 68 -13.35 0.99 -17.34
N ARG A 69 -12.51 0.11 -17.89
CA ARG A 69 -11.33 0.47 -18.68
C ARG A 69 -11.75 1.18 -19.97
N MET A 70 -10.99 2.20 -20.36
CA MET A 70 -11.12 2.87 -21.66
C MET A 70 -10.60 1.97 -22.79
N ASP A 71 -10.81 2.40 -24.05
CA ASP A 71 -10.31 1.70 -25.23
C ASP A 71 -8.78 1.63 -25.22
N ASP A 72 -8.25 0.57 -25.82
CA ASP A 72 -6.81 0.34 -25.86
C ASP A 72 -6.09 1.46 -26.62
N THR A 73 -5.07 2.02 -25.99
CA THR A 73 -4.24 3.09 -26.56
C THR A 73 -3.09 2.55 -27.42
N GLY A 74 -2.86 1.24 -27.43
CA GLY A 74 -1.69 0.60 -28.05
C GLY A 74 -0.37 0.88 -27.32
N LYS A 75 -0.39 1.51 -26.14
CA LYS A 75 0.80 1.83 -25.35
C LYS A 75 1.02 0.83 -24.23
N HIS A 76 2.28 0.44 -24.04
CA HIS A 76 2.71 -0.49 -23.00
C HIS A 76 3.63 0.21 -22.00
N ILE A 77 3.23 0.28 -20.73
CA ILE A 77 3.92 1.00 -19.66
C ILE A 77 4.52 0.00 -18.66
N ALA A 78 5.80 0.17 -18.35
CA ALA A 78 6.46 -0.53 -17.27
C ALA A 78 6.33 0.27 -15.97
N VAL A 79 5.98 -0.39 -14.87
CA VAL A 79 5.95 0.18 -13.51
C VAL A 79 6.95 -0.56 -12.65
N ILE A 80 7.97 0.15 -12.14
CA ILE A 80 9.02 -0.42 -11.32
C ILE A 80 8.69 -0.22 -9.85
N GLY A 81 8.36 -1.31 -9.16
CA GLY A 81 7.92 -1.35 -7.78
C GLY A 81 6.42 -1.53 -7.62
N GLY A 82 6.02 -2.65 -7.01
CA GLY A 82 4.63 -3.05 -6.72
C GLY A 82 4.11 -2.54 -5.37
N GLY A 83 4.64 -1.43 -4.86
CA GLY A 83 4.13 -0.75 -3.67
C GLY A 83 2.91 0.13 -3.97
N PRO A 84 2.38 0.88 -2.97
CA PRO A 84 1.16 1.67 -3.14
C PRO A 84 1.26 2.72 -4.25
N SER A 85 2.43 3.32 -4.47
CA SER A 85 2.66 4.27 -5.57
C SER A 85 2.55 3.59 -6.92
N GLY A 86 3.29 2.49 -7.12
CA GLY A 86 3.30 1.76 -8.39
C GLY A 86 1.95 1.14 -8.73
N LEU A 87 1.30 0.51 -7.75
CA LEU A 87 -0.03 -0.08 -7.95
C LEU A 87 -1.09 0.99 -8.24
N SER A 88 -1.00 2.18 -7.62
CA SER A 88 -1.90 3.29 -7.94
C SER A 88 -1.67 3.80 -9.37
N ALA A 89 -0.42 3.99 -9.77
CA ALA A 89 -0.08 4.39 -11.13
C ALA A 89 -0.56 3.34 -12.15
N ALA A 90 -0.28 2.07 -11.90
CA ALA A 90 -0.71 0.96 -12.74
C ALA A 90 -2.23 0.92 -12.90
N TYR A 91 -2.98 1.12 -11.80
CA TYR A 91 -4.43 1.16 -11.82
C TYR A 91 -4.97 2.25 -12.76
N TYR A 92 -4.52 3.49 -12.58
CA TYR A 92 -5.01 4.59 -13.42
C TYR A 92 -4.58 4.45 -14.87
N LEU A 93 -3.34 4.04 -15.12
CA LEU A 93 -2.84 3.79 -16.48
C LEU A 93 -3.64 2.68 -17.18
N SER A 94 -3.95 1.60 -16.46
CA SER A 94 -4.78 0.52 -17.00
C SER A 94 -6.21 1.00 -17.31
N ILE A 95 -6.85 1.76 -16.41
CA ILE A 95 -8.19 2.32 -16.65
C ILE A 95 -8.18 3.27 -17.85
N MET A 96 -7.09 4.03 -18.06
CA MET A 96 -6.91 4.91 -19.21
C MET A 96 -6.67 4.16 -20.53
N GLY A 97 -6.65 2.83 -20.53
CA GLY A 97 -6.54 2.00 -21.72
C GLY A 97 -5.11 1.56 -22.05
N HIS A 98 -4.11 1.90 -21.24
CA HIS A 98 -2.74 1.43 -21.48
C HIS A 98 -2.57 -0.03 -21.04
N LYS A 99 -1.72 -0.79 -21.75
CA LYS A 99 -1.20 -2.05 -21.23
C LYS A 99 -0.15 -1.74 -20.17
N VAL A 100 -0.22 -2.41 -19.01
CA VAL A 100 0.67 -2.13 -17.87
C VAL A 100 1.29 -3.42 -17.35
N THR A 101 2.60 -3.41 -17.14
CA THR A 101 3.33 -4.48 -16.45
C THR A 101 4.04 -3.90 -15.24
N VAL A 102 3.75 -4.46 -14.06
CA VAL A 102 4.42 -4.11 -12.79
C VAL A 102 5.57 -5.08 -12.54
N PHE A 103 6.76 -4.55 -12.27
CA PHE A 103 7.93 -5.30 -11.85
C PHE A 103 8.14 -5.10 -10.35
N GLU A 104 8.15 -6.18 -9.61
CA GLU A 104 8.33 -6.15 -8.16
C GLU A 104 9.49 -7.07 -7.74
N LYS A 105 10.42 -6.50 -6.99
CA LYS A 105 11.60 -7.20 -6.47
C LYS A 105 11.24 -8.35 -5.53
N ARG A 106 10.17 -8.20 -4.76
CA ARG A 106 9.74 -9.19 -3.78
C ARG A 106 8.76 -10.19 -4.35
N SER A 107 8.53 -11.27 -3.62
CA SER A 107 7.60 -12.34 -4.00
C SER A 107 6.13 -11.91 -4.01
N GLN A 108 5.78 -10.80 -3.36
CA GLN A 108 4.39 -10.33 -3.26
C GLN A 108 4.28 -8.83 -3.45
N LEU A 109 3.19 -8.41 -4.09
CA LEU A 109 2.83 -7.00 -4.25
C LEU A 109 2.37 -6.38 -2.92
N GLY A 110 2.43 -5.05 -2.84
CA GLY A 110 1.95 -4.27 -1.70
C GLY A 110 3.03 -3.38 -1.06
N GLY A 111 4.31 -3.63 -1.32
CA GLY A 111 5.41 -2.81 -0.78
C GLY A 111 5.31 -2.62 0.73
N MET A 112 5.51 -1.39 1.23
CA MET A 112 5.47 -1.10 2.68
C MET A 112 4.10 -1.37 3.33
N LEU A 113 3.01 -1.43 2.59
CA LEU A 113 1.72 -1.85 3.14
C LEU A 113 1.74 -3.31 3.62
N ARG A 114 2.50 -4.17 2.94
CA ARG A 114 2.67 -5.58 3.29
C ARG A 114 3.85 -5.81 4.23
N TYR A 115 5.00 -5.19 3.91
CA TYR A 115 6.28 -5.47 4.53
C TYR A 115 6.67 -4.50 5.66
N GLY A 116 5.89 -3.45 5.89
CA GLY A 116 6.17 -2.47 6.94
C GLY A 116 5.04 -2.27 7.95
N ILE A 117 3.80 -2.62 7.60
CA ILE A 117 2.65 -2.46 8.48
C ILE A 117 2.26 -3.83 9.03
N PRO A 118 2.21 -4.00 10.37
CA PRO A 118 1.82 -5.26 11.00
C PRO A 118 0.39 -5.70 10.63
N SER A 119 0.16 -7.03 10.61
CA SER A 119 -1.13 -7.62 10.22
C SER A 119 -2.27 -7.28 11.17
N TYR A 120 -2.00 -6.98 12.43
CA TYR A 120 -3.03 -6.53 13.38
C TYR A 120 -3.59 -5.13 13.06
N ARG A 121 -2.83 -4.29 12.34
CA ARG A 121 -3.30 -2.98 11.83
C ARG A 121 -3.87 -3.08 10.42
N LEU A 122 -3.21 -3.84 9.55
CA LEU A 122 -3.62 -4.06 8.16
C LEU A 122 -3.60 -5.57 7.86
N PRO A 123 -4.70 -6.28 8.11
CA PRO A 123 -4.84 -7.71 7.80
C PRO A 123 -4.49 -7.99 6.34
N ARG A 124 -3.75 -9.06 6.09
CA ARG A 124 -3.22 -9.38 4.76
C ARG A 124 -4.30 -9.63 3.72
N GLU A 125 -5.39 -10.28 4.13
CA GLU A 125 -6.57 -10.50 3.27
C GLU A 125 -7.24 -9.17 2.87
N ARG A 126 -7.26 -8.18 3.77
CA ARG A 126 -7.84 -6.87 3.49
C ARG A 126 -6.99 -6.05 2.51
N LEU A 127 -5.67 -6.14 2.62
CA LEU A 127 -4.74 -5.56 1.66
C LEU A 127 -4.87 -6.27 0.31
N GLN A 128 -4.94 -7.61 0.33
CA GLN A 128 -5.03 -8.40 -0.90
C GLN A 128 -6.30 -8.08 -1.68
N TRP A 129 -7.43 -7.86 -0.99
CA TRP A 129 -8.67 -7.45 -1.64
C TRP A 129 -8.54 -6.17 -2.47
N ASP A 130 -7.82 -5.14 -1.97
CA ASP A 130 -7.56 -3.93 -2.76
C ASP A 130 -6.58 -4.22 -3.92
N ILE A 131 -5.56 -5.05 -3.71
CA ILE A 131 -4.61 -5.45 -4.76
C ILE A 131 -5.32 -6.23 -5.87
N ASP A 132 -6.17 -7.20 -5.53
CA ASP A 132 -6.92 -7.98 -6.50
C ASP A 132 -7.85 -7.10 -7.34
N ALA A 133 -8.46 -6.10 -6.71
CA ALA A 133 -9.23 -5.09 -7.41
C ALA A 133 -8.41 -4.31 -8.42
N ILE A 134 -7.21 -3.89 -8.05
CA ILE A 134 -6.29 -3.19 -8.94
C ILE A 134 -5.90 -4.10 -10.11
N LEU A 135 -5.52 -5.33 -9.84
CA LEU A 135 -5.11 -6.31 -10.85
C LEU A 135 -6.26 -6.70 -11.80
N SER A 136 -7.51 -6.69 -11.32
CA SER A 136 -8.69 -7.00 -12.13
C SER A 136 -8.92 -6.04 -13.30
N THR A 137 -8.23 -4.87 -13.31
CA THR A 137 -8.25 -3.94 -14.45
C THR A 137 -7.41 -4.42 -15.64
N GLY A 138 -6.73 -5.57 -15.54
CA GLY A 138 -5.93 -6.17 -16.61
C GLY A 138 -4.43 -5.84 -16.54
N ILE A 139 -3.92 -5.55 -15.33
CA ILE A 139 -2.50 -5.30 -15.08
C ILE A 139 -1.76 -6.63 -15.03
N GLU A 140 -0.68 -6.74 -15.81
CA GLU A 140 0.30 -7.81 -15.71
C GLU A 140 1.33 -7.49 -14.61
N TYR A 141 1.89 -8.50 -13.94
CA TYR A 141 2.95 -8.28 -12.96
C TYR A 141 3.98 -9.42 -12.96
N LYS A 142 5.21 -9.07 -12.61
CA LYS A 142 6.33 -10.00 -12.42
C LYS A 142 6.91 -9.74 -11.03
N THR A 143 6.79 -10.71 -10.14
CA THR A 143 7.44 -10.72 -8.81
C THR A 143 8.81 -11.38 -8.90
N ASP A 144 9.60 -11.26 -7.82
CA ASP A 144 11.00 -11.75 -7.76
C ASP A 144 11.86 -11.23 -8.93
N TYR A 145 11.55 -10.02 -9.40
CA TYR A 145 12.24 -9.36 -10.50
C TYR A 145 12.83 -8.02 -10.04
N ASP A 146 14.14 -8.00 -9.85
CA ASP A 146 14.86 -6.79 -9.44
C ASP A 146 15.36 -6.00 -10.66
N VAL A 147 15.05 -4.71 -10.68
CA VAL A 147 15.53 -3.78 -11.71
C VAL A 147 16.67 -2.97 -11.10
N ASP A 148 17.83 -3.60 -10.91
CA ASP A 148 18.99 -3.05 -10.21
C ASP A 148 20.24 -2.87 -11.11
N SER A 149 20.14 -3.21 -12.40
CA SER A 149 21.25 -3.13 -13.35
C SER A 149 20.91 -2.25 -14.56
N GLU A 150 21.96 -1.76 -15.22
CA GLU A 150 21.82 -0.99 -16.46
C GLU A 150 21.18 -1.83 -17.58
N GLU A 151 21.49 -3.12 -17.62
CA GLU A 151 20.94 -4.07 -18.58
C GLU A 151 19.44 -4.25 -18.41
N ALA A 152 18.95 -4.40 -17.17
CA ALA A 152 17.53 -4.53 -16.87
C ALA A 152 16.76 -3.23 -17.26
N ILE A 153 17.34 -2.08 -16.95
CA ILE A 153 16.75 -0.78 -17.35
C ILE A 153 16.71 -0.64 -18.89
N LYS A 154 17.77 -1.06 -19.57
CA LYS A 154 17.82 -1.01 -21.03
C LYS A 154 16.80 -1.95 -21.66
N GLU A 155 16.69 -3.18 -21.17
CA GLU A 155 15.66 -4.14 -21.61
C GLU A 155 14.25 -3.57 -21.49
N ILE A 156 13.95 -2.92 -20.36
CA ILE A 156 12.65 -2.28 -20.16
C ILE A 156 12.44 -1.12 -21.12
N ASN A 157 13.43 -0.26 -21.32
CA ASN A 157 13.33 0.87 -22.26
C ASN A 157 13.15 0.43 -23.71
N GLU A 158 13.66 -0.73 -24.10
CA GLU A 158 13.52 -1.27 -25.47
C GLU A 158 12.14 -1.91 -25.69
N ASN A 159 11.49 -2.42 -24.64
CA ASN A 159 10.25 -3.21 -24.74
C ASN A 159 8.99 -2.46 -24.31
N TYR A 160 9.11 -1.27 -23.70
CA TYR A 160 8.00 -0.47 -23.19
C TYR A 160 8.05 0.96 -23.71
N ASP A 161 6.88 1.57 -23.94
CA ASP A 161 6.77 2.96 -24.41
C ASP A 161 7.17 3.99 -23.34
N ALA A 162 7.01 3.64 -22.06
CA ALA A 162 7.40 4.48 -20.93
C ALA A 162 7.64 3.65 -19.67
N MET A 163 8.38 4.22 -18.73
CA MET A 163 8.67 3.61 -17.45
C MET A 163 8.26 4.56 -16.30
N TYR A 164 7.54 4.02 -15.31
CA TYR A 164 7.21 4.71 -14.06
C TYR A 164 8.02 4.10 -12.91
N ILE A 165 8.87 4.90 -12.27
CA ILE A 165 9.76 4.44 -11.19
C ILE A 165 9.13 4.72 -9.83
N SER A 166 8.89 3.67 -9.05
CA SER A 166 8.25 3.71 -7.73
C SER A 166 8.87 2.73 -6.72
N VAL A 167 10.20 2.68 -6.71
CA VAL A 167 11.01 1.74 -5.91
C VAL A 167 10.87 1.92 -4.39
N GLY A 168 10.26 3.01 -3.94
CA GLY A 168 10.01 3.30 -2.52
C GLY A 168 11.27 3.68 -1.73
N SER A 169 11.17 3.60 -0.39
CA SER A 169 12.26 3.89 0.54
C SER A 169 12.30 2.80 1.61
N HIS A 170 13.04 1.74 1.34
CA HIS A 170 13.15 0.57 2.21
C HIS A 170 14.39 0.58 3.12
N ASN A 171 15.28 1.56 2.94
CA ASN A 171 16.47 1.69 3.74
C ASN A 171 16.17 2.53 4.98
N HIS A 172 16.65 2.08 6.14
CA HIS A 172 16.58 2.86 7.37
C HIS A 172 17.57 4.03 7.36
N LYS A 173 17.28 5.05 8.15
CA LYS A 173 18.24 6.12 8.43
C LYS A 173 19.02 5.77 9.68
N ASN A 174 20.33 5.91 9.62
CA ASN A 174 21.20 5.76 10.76
C ASN A 174 21.02 6.93 11.75
N LEU A 175 21.16 6.64 13.04
CA LEU A 175 21.09 7.66 14.09
C LEU A 175 22.39 8.45 14.21
N GLY A 176 23.53 7.85 13.79
CA GLY A 176 24.86 8.44 13.89
C GLY A 176 25.40 8.50 15.31
N ILE A 177 25.00 7.57 16.17
CA ILE A 177 25.40 7.50 17.58
C ILE A 177 26.35 6.31 17.84
N PRO A 178 27.23 6.40 18.84
CA PRO A 178 28.07 5.27 19.24
C PRO A 178 27.22 4.06 19.64
N GLY A 179 27.59 2.87 19.15
CA GLY A 179 26.88 1.63 19.43
C GLY A 179 25.74 1.28 18.48
N GLU A 180 25.42 2.12 17.50
CA GLU A 180 24.36 1.89 16.53
C GLU A 180 24.49 0.56 15.76
N TYR A 181 25.72 0.10 15.55
CA TYR A 181 26.01 -1.17 14.86
C TYR A 181 26.37 -2.30 15.83
N ALA A 182 26.10 -2.14 17.13
CA ALA A 182 26.36 -3.19 18.10
C ALA A 182 25.46 -4.41 17.88
N LYS A 183 25.95 -5.59 18.26
CA LYS A 183 25.17 -6.82 18.18
C LYS A 183 23.86 -6.68 19.00
N GLY A 184 22.74 -6.94 18.38
CA GLY A 184 21.40 -6.83 18.97
C GLY A 184 20.69 -5.50 18.70
N VAL A 185 21.35 -4.56 18.02
CA VAL A 185 20.66 -3.35 17.48
C VAL A 185 20.03 -3.72 16.15
N ILE A 186 18.72 -3.55 16.05
CA ILE A 186 17.93 -3.91 14.87
C ILE A 186 17.18 -2.68 14.38
N PRO A 187 17.35 -2.25 13.12
CA PRO A 187 16.55 -1.19 12.54
C PRO A 187 15.07 -1.56 12.47
N ALA A 188 14.21 -0.65 12.89
CA ALA A 188 12.75 -0.89 12.94
C ALA A 188 12.17 -1.37 11.60
N VAL A 189 12.62 -0.79 10.48
CA VAL A 189 12.17 -1.19 9.13
C VAL A 189 12.55 -2.63 8.80
N GLU A 190 13.71 -3.08 9.23
CA GLU A 190 14.17 -4.47 9.02
C GLU A 190 13.38 -5.45 9.89
N MET A 191 13.15 -5.11 11.15
CA MET A 191 12.32 -5.91 12.04
C MET A 191 10.90 -6.07 11.50
N LEU A 192 10.24 -4.95 11.15
CA LEU A 192 8.87 -4.99 10.63
C LEU A 192 8.78 -5.70 9.26
N ARG A 193 9.83 -5.61 8.44
CA ARG A 193 9.95 -6.37 7.20
C ARG A 193 9.98 -7.87 7.45
N GLY A 194 10.70 -8.31 8.46
CA GLY A 194 10.74 -9.71 8.87
C GLY A 194 9.36 -10.30 9.16
N ILE A 195 8.39 -9.49 9.62
CA ILE A 195 6.99 -9.92 9.77
C ILE A 195 6.37 -10.28 8.43
N GLY A 196 6.64 -9.48 7.40
CA GLY A 196 6.12 -9.72 6.05
C GLY A 196 6.77 -10.93 5.35
N ASP A 197 7.98 -11.28 5.78
CA ASP A 197 8.79 -12.39 5.26
C ASP A 197 8.71 -13.65 6.17
N ASP A 198 7.85 -13.67 7.19
CA ASP A 198 7.73 -14.72 8.23
C ASP A 198 9.07 -15.03 8.95
N ALA A 199 9.95 -14.04 9.05
CA ALA A 199 11.31 -14.14 9.59
C ALA A 199 11.53 -13.22 10.82
N MET A 200 10.56 -13.21 11.75
CA MET A 200 10.63 -12.41 12.97
C MET A 200 11.75 -12.86 13.90
N PRO A 201 12.53 -11.93 14.50
CA PRO A 201 13.41 -12.24 15.60
C PRO A 201 12.65 -12.79 16.81
N ASP A 202 13.22 -13.80 17.48
CA ASP A 202 12.67 -14.29 18.74
C ASP A 202 13.17 -13.43 19.92
N PHE A 203 12.23 -12.75 20.59
CA PHE A 203 12.49 -11.91 21.76
C PHE A 203 12.05 -12.56 23.09
N ASN A 204 11.62 -13.82 23.09
CA ASN A 204 11.20 -14.51 24.33
C ASN A 204 12.30 -14.46 25.40
N GLY A 205 11.93 -13.99 26.60
CA GLY A 205 12.86 -13.86 27.72
C GLY A 205 13.90 -12.75 27.58
N LYS A 206 13.79 -11.87 26.58
CA LYS A 206 14.70 -10.73 26.39
C LYS A 206 14.05 -9.42 26.84
N SER A 207 14.90 -8.48 27.27
CA SER A 207 14.48 -7.09 27.47
C SER A 207 14.75 -6.32 26.17
N VAL A 208 13.73 -5.71 25.62
CA VAL A 208 13.80 -4.93 24.37
C VAL A 208 13.64 -3.45 24.68
N VAL A 209 14.53 -2.62 24.14
CA VAL A 209 14.42 -1.16 24.21
C VAL A 209 14.10 -0.63 22.82
N VAL A 210 13.01 0.13 22.70
CA VAL A 210 12.61 0.78 21.44
C VAL A 210 12.95 2.27 21.52
N ILE A 211 13.69 2.77 20.55
CA ILE A 211 14.08 4.18 20.44
C ILE A 211 13.17 4.87 19.43
N GLY A 212 12.34 5.78 19.91
CA GLY A 212 11.38 6.56 19.13
C GLY A 212 9.98 6.58 19.72
N GLY A 213 9.11 7.47 19.27
CA GLY A 213 7.73 7.64 19.74
C GLY A 213 6.70 7.79 18.61
N GLY A 214 7.10 7.55 17.36
CA GLY A 214 6.20 7.57 16.22
C GLY A 214 5.50 6.23 15.97
N ASN A 215 4.60 6.18 14.99
CA ASN A 215 3.81 4.99 14.66
C ASN A 215 4.67 3.73 14.45
N VAL A 216 5.82 3.87 13.78
CA VAL A 216 6.75 2.75 13.54
C VAL A 216 7.31 2.19 14.85
N ALA A 217 7.66 3.07 15.81
CA ALA A 217 8.16 2.63 17.12
C ALA A 217 7.06 1.92 17.93
N MET A 218 5.81 2.40 17.85
CA MET A 218 4.67 1.72 18.48
C MET A 218 4.42 0.35 17.86
N ASP A 219 4.49 0.24 16.54
CA ASP A 219 4.34 -1.04 15.85
C ASP A 219 5.44 -2.03 16.26
N VAL A 220 6.70 -1.57 16.35
CA VAL A 220 7.83 -2.37 16.86
C VAL A 220 7.60 -2.82 18.30
N ALA A 221 7.18 -1.91 19.19
CA ALA A 221 6.97 -2.21 20.61
C ALA A 221 5.82 -3.21 20.87
N ILE A 222 4.79 -3.17 20.02
CA ILE A 222 3.66 -4.12 20.13
C ILE A 222 4.03 -5.50 19.57
N THR A 223 4.95 -5.52 18.59
CA THR A 223 5.33 -6.74 17.88
C THR A 223 6.48 -7.49 18.56
N ALA A 224 7.35 -6.79 19.29
CA ALA A 224 8.47 -7.37 20.05
C ALA A 224 7.98 -8.11 21.31
#